data_64a2cd2bec2fc219d9c06039bf8a8c62
#
_entry.id   64a2cd2bec2fc219d9c06039bf8a8c62
#
_cell.length_a   1.000
_cell.length_b   1.000
_cell.length_c   1.000
_cell.angle_alpha   90.00
_cell.angle_beta   90.00
_cell.angle_gamma   90.00
#
_symmetry.space_group_name_H-M   'P 1'
#
loop_
_entity.id
_entity.type
_entity.pdbx_description
1 polymer ?
#
loop_
_entity_poly.entity_id
_entity_poly.type
_entity_poly.pdbx_seq_one_letter_code
_entity_poly.pdbx_strand_id
1 'polypeptide(L)'
;MSKKSVITVTFGDSGENHVGNQMIGEKVQEGQGFTLEDFQKANEIVKIINPEAIVTIHNLKELLIDNIGEKNTTETITIGMLEYLPDTALIIIENILSQELANSIETELNTLTWDTKYWDTRRQRVLNKRARSNLCFDENDQEPDYENGKGRIVSFSRLPNLEKIKTSLGKIFGEKGQHLIGEGNRYPDRTKNGIGFHGDAERLKVVALRLNEADENGDRGTMPLCFQWFHRSKPIGKKFTLDIQHGTIYAMSEYTTGFNWRKSSLYTLRHAAGGKKYTDLNVK
;
A
#
# COMPACT_ATOMS: atom_id res chain seq x y z
N MET A 1 -12.94 4.02 25.05
CA MET A 1 -13.11 3.89 23.58
C MET A 1 -12.11 2.88 23.09
N SER A 2 -12.59 1.78 22.53
CA SER A 2 -11.75 0.73 21.93
C SER A 2 -10.90 1.34 20.82
N LYS A 3 -9.58 1.11 20.88
CA LYS A 3 -8.66 1.51 19.80
C LYS A 3 -8.94 0.57 18.63
N LYS A 4 -9.43 1.12 17.54
CA LYS A 4 -9.75 0.35 16.34
C LYS A 4 -8.50 0.24 15.49
N SER A 5 -7.91 -0.97 15.42
CA SER A 5 -6.71 -1.20 14.62
C SER A 5 -7.05 -1.45 13.14
N VAL A 6 -6.08 -1.19 12.29
CA VAL A 6 -6.14 -1.53 10.87
C VAL A 6 -4.86 -2.23 10.50
N ILE A 7 -4.97 -3.30 9.73
CA ILE A 7 -3.84 -4.01 9.13
C ILE A 7 -3.93 -3.83 7.62
N THR A 8 -2.81 -3.49 7.01
CA THR A 8 -2.63 -3.58 5.57
C THR A 8 -1.51 -4.58 5.30
N VAL A 9 -1.82 -5.63 4.55
CA VAL A 9 -0.79 -6.54 4.03
C VAL A 9 -0.54 -6.16 2.58
N THR A 10 0.67 -5.72 2.29
CA THR A 10 1.14 -5.39 0.94
C THR A 10 1.94 -6.55 0.39
N PHE A 11 1.52 -7.10 -0.74
CA PHE A 11 2.26 -8.06 -1.53
C PHE A 11 3.03 -7.31 -2.63
N GLY A 12 4.31 -7.59 -2.76
CA GLY A 12 5.17 -6.90 -3.71
C GLY A 12 6.35 -7.75 -4.15
N ASP A 13 7.10 -7.25 -5.11
CA ASP A 13 8.36 -7.84 -5.58
C ASP A 13 9.44 -7.79 -4.52
N SER A 14 9.42 -6.77 -3.68
CA SER A 14 10.31 -6.64 -2.51
C SER A 14 9.64 -5.82 -1.40
N GLY A 15 10.27 -5.80 -0.23
CA GLY A 15 9.83 -5.03 0.93
C GLY A 15 10.91 -4.89 1.97
N GLU A 16 10.70 -3.99 2.92
CA GLU A 16 11.60 -3.79 4.06
C GLU A 16 10.81 -3.60 5.35
N ASN A 17 11.28 -4.16 6.44
CA ASN A 17 10.63 -4.00 7.74
C ASN A 17 10.71 -2.54 8.24
N HIS A 18 11.74 -1.82 7.84
CA HIS A 18 11.92 -0.38 8.06
C HIS A 18 12.94 0.16 7.06
N VAL A 19 12.77 1.45 6.70
CA VAL A 19 13.65 2.13 5.74
C VAL A 19 15.13 2.01 6.14
N GLY A 20 15.94 1.47 5.22
CA GLY A 20 17.39 1.27 5.42
C GLY A 20 17.75 0.05 6.26
N ASN A 21 16.79 -0.83 6.55
CA ASN A 21 17.04 -2.12 7.16
C ASN A 21 17.06 -3.23 6.07
N GLN A 22 16.93 -4.48 6.48
CA GLN A 22 16.97 -5.62 5.59
C GLN A 22 15.88 -5.53 4.50
N MET A 23 16.29 -5.69 3.25
CA MET A 23 15.41 -5.94 2.12
C MET A 23 15.04 -7.42 2.06
N ILE A 24 13.79 -7.70 1.68
CA ILE A 24 13.23 -9.03 1.47
C ILE A 24 12.65 -9.06 0.07
N GLY A 25 12.82 -10.18 -0.64
CA GLY A 25 12.50 -10.26 -2.07
C GLY A 25 13.48 -9.47 -2.94
N GLU A 26 13.20 -9.37 -4.21
CA GLU A 26 14.03 -8.68 -5.19
C GLU A 26 13.21 -7.68 -5.99
N LYS A 27 13.60 -6.41 -5.93
CA LYS A 27 12.99 -5.37 -6.73
C LYS A 27 13.15 -5.68 -8.22
N VAL A 28 12.04 -5.76 -8.94
CA VAL A 28 12.06 -5.93 -10.39
C VAL A 28 12.59 -4.68 -11.11
N GLN A 29 12.94 -4.82 -12.39
CA GLN A 29 13.40 -3.69 -13.20
C GLN A 29 12.24 -2.75 -13.53
N GLU A 30 12.55 -1.48 -13.79
CA GLU A 30 11.59 -0.49 -14.29
C GLU A 30 10.95 -0.97 -15.60
N GLY A 31 9.64 -0.87 -15.71
CA GLY A 31 8.83 -1.45 -16.77
C GLY A 31 8.25 -2.85 -16.47
N GLN A 32 8.62 -3.48 -15.36
CA GLN A 32 8.10 -4.79 -14.94
C GLN A 32 7.04 -4.72 -13.84
N GLY A 33 6.72 -3.52 -13.37
CA GLY A 33 5.58 -3.30 -12.46
C GLY A 33 4.22 -3.48 -13.15
N PHE A 34 3.14 -3.30 -12.40
CA PHE A 34 1.80 -3.35 -12.97
C PHE A 34 1.52 -2.15 -13.88
N THR A 35 0.68 -2.39 -14.89
CA THR A 35 0.22 -1.38 -15.85
C THR A 35 -1.31 -1.25 -15.80
N LEU A 36 -1.87 -0.24 -16.46
CA LEU A 36 -3.32 -0.12 -16.64
C LEU A 36 -3.90 -1.33 -17.39
N GLU A 37 -3.18 -1.87 -18.38
CA GLU A 37 -3.61 -3.04 -19.13
C GLU A 37 -3.69 -4.29 -18.24
N ASP A 38 -2.74 -4.49 -17.32
CA ASP A 38 -2.81 -5.56 -16.33
C ASP A 38 -4.07 -5.45 -15.46
N PHE A 39 -4.47 -4.23 -15.10
CA PHE A 39 -5.67 -4.01 -14.29
C PHE A 39 -6.96 -4.21 -15.09
N GLN A 40 -6.98 -3.89 -16.38
CA GLN A 40 -8.10 -4.20 -17.26
C GLN A 40 -8.30 -5.72 -17.39
N LYS A 41 -7.22 -6.47 -17.60
CA LYS A 41 -7.25 -7.94 -17.63
C LYS A 41 -7.69 -8.52 -16.27
N ALA A 42 -7.16 -7.98 -15.17
CA ALA A 42 -7.55 -8.40 -13.83
C ALA A 42 -9.04 -8.18 -13.56
N ASN A 43 -9.65 -7.08 -14.05
CA ASN A 43 -11.08 -6.84 -13.93
C ASN A 43 -11.91 -7.92 -14.65
N GLU A 44 -11.51 -8.33 -15.84
CA GLU A 44 -12.18 -9.42 -16.57
C GLU A 44 -12.11 -10.74 -15.79
N ILE A 45 -10.93 -11.07 -15.27
CA ILE A 45 -10.70 -12.29 -14.49
C ILE A 45 -11.49 -12.27 -13.18
N VAL A 46 -11.51 -11.15 -12.47
CA VAL A 46 -12.27 -11.00 -11.22
C VAL A 46 -13.75 -11.24 -11.45
N LYS A 47 -14.34 -10.71 -12.52
CA LYS A 47 -15.75 -10.92 -12.87
C LYS A 47 -16.09 -12.37 -13.16
N ILE A 48 -15.12 -13.14 -13.69
CA ILE A 48 -15.28 -14.58 -13.91
C ILE A 48 -15.22 -15.35 -12.59
N ILE A 49 -14.29 -14.96 -11.69
CA ILE A 49 -14.09 -15.64 -10.39
C ILE A 49 -15.25 -15.35 -9.44
N ASN A 50 -15.67 -14.09 -9.38
CA ASN A 50 -16.75 -13.63 -8.50
C ASN A 50 -17.52 -12.49 -9.20
N PRO A 51 -18.68 -12.80 -9.84
CA PRO A 51 -19.51 -11.80 -10.52
C PRO A 51 -20.04 -10.67 -9.59
N GLU A 52 -20.12 -10.93 -8.28
CA GLU A 52 -20.59 -9.94 -7.29
C GLU A 52 -19.47 -9.00 -6.82
N ALA A 53 -18.22 -9.25 -7.24
CA ALA A 53 -17.11 -8.36 -6.91
C ALA A 53 -17.26 -7.03 -7.66
N ILE A 54 -16.99 -5.95 -6.93
CA ILE A 54 -17.02 -4.59 -7.48
C ILE A 54 -15.57 -4.19 -7.81
N VAL A 55 -15.32 -3.91 -9.09
CA VAL A 55 -13.99 -3.48 -9.55
C VAL A 55 -14.07 -2.06 -10.05
N THR A 56 -13.22 -1.20 -9.50
CA THR A 56 -13.07 0.20 -9.93
C THR A 56 -11.62 0.45 -10.30
N ILE A 57 -11.37 1.03 -11.47
CA ILE A 57 -10.04 1.44 -11.92
C ILE A 57 -10.02 2.96 -12.02
N HIS A 58 -9.12 3.59 -11.26
CA HIS A 58 -8.91 5.03 -11.26
C HIS A 58 -7.68 5.39 -12.08
N ASN A 59 -7.82 6.38 -12.97
CA ASN A 59 -6.70 7.04 -13.64
C ASN A 59 -6.28 8.26 -12.82
N LEU A 60 -5.14 8.16 -12.13
CA LEU A 60 -4.72 9.22 -11.21
C LEU A 60 -4.01 10.40 -11.91
N LYS A 61 -3.75 10.32 -13.23
CA LYS A 61 -3.35 11.49 -14.03
C LYS A 61 -4.44 12.56 -14.03
N GLU A 62 -5.71 12.18 -13.98
CA GLU A 62 -6.85 13.11 -14.02
C GLU A 62 -6.84 14.09 -12.85
N LEU A 63 -6.20 13.75 -11.73
CA LEU A 63 -6.02 14.65 -10.59
C LEU A 63 -5.22 15.91 -10.91
N LEU A 64 -4.45 15.90 -12.01
CA LEU A 64 -3.71 17.05 -12.50
C LEU A 64 -4.53 17.88 -13.48
N ILE A 65 -5.46 17.27 -14.23
CA ILE A 65 -6.24 17.90 -15.30
C ILE A 65 -7.23 18.93 -14.72
N ASP A 66 -7.88 18.59 -13.65
CA ASP A 66 -8.91 19.43 -13.01
C ASP A 66 -8.41 20.79 -12.50
N ASN A 67 -7.09 21.01 -12.48
CA ASN A 67 -6.46 22.28 -12.07
C ASN A 67 -6.00 23.15 -13.25
N ILE A 68 -6.23 22.71 -14.49
CA ILE A 68 -5.96 23.52 -15.68
C ILE A 68 -7.02 24.63 -15.74
N GLY A 69 -6.78 25.73 -15.05
CA GLY A 69 -7.68 26.87 -14.99
C GLY A 69 -7.87 27.50 -13.60
N GLU A 70 -7.48 26.85 -12.54
CA GLU A 70 -7.51 27.45 -11.20
C GLU A 70 -6.21 28.25 -10.95
N LYS A 71 -6.36 29.56 -10.75
CA LYS A 71 -5.27 30.56 -10.60
C LYS A 71 -4.33 30.38 -9.40
N ASN A 72 -4.40 29.30 -8.65
CA ASN A 72 -3.68 29.13 -7.37
C ASN A 72 -2.55 28.11 -7.38
N THR A 73 -2.17 27.55 -8.53
CA THR A 73 -0.96 26.71 -8.62
C THR A 73 0.17 27.52 -9.24
N THR A 74 1.31 27.58 -8.55
CA THR A 74 2.54 28.28 -8.99
C THR A 74 3.16 27.66 -10.24
N GLU A 75 2.60 26.58 -10.79
CA GLU A 75 3.02 25.92 -12.03
C GLU A 75 1.77 25.56 -12.83
N THR A 76 1.66 26.14 -14.03
CA THR A 76 0.62 25.79 -15.00
C THR A 76 1.02 24.47 -15.67
N ILE A 77 0.37 23.37 -15.33
CA ILE A 77 0.50 22.13 -16.07
C ILE A 77 -0.34 22.27 -17.33
N THR A 78 0.29 22.19 -18.50
CA THR A 78 -0.42 22.21 -19.79
C THR A 78 -0.90 20.81 -20.16
N ILE A 79 -1.99 20.70 -20.92
CA ILE A 79 -2.50 19.43 -21.44
C ILE A 79 -1.38 18.66 -22.17
N GLY A 80 -0.54 19.33 -22.95
CA GLY A 80 0.58 18.69 -23.63
C GLY A 80 1.63 18.07 -22.69
N MET A 81 1.79 18.57 -21.46
CA MET A 81 2.69 17.97 -20.48
C MET A 81 2.14 16.65 -19.91
N LEU A 82 0.82 16.47 -19.88
CA LEU A 82 0.20 15.25 -19.37
C LEU A 82 0.48 14.04 -20.26
N GLU A 83 0.68 14.26 -21.57
CA GLU A 83 1.01 13.19 -22.52
C GLU A 83 2.36 12.53 -22.20
N TYR A 84 3.29 13.28 -21.62
CA TYR A 84 4.62 12.81 -21.24
C TYR A 84 4.68 12.21 -19.82
N LEU A 85 3.58 12.31 -19.03
CA LEU A 85 3.55 11.69 -17.73
C LEU A 85 3.24 10.18 -17.87
N PRO A 86 3.89 9.35 -17.07
CA PRO A 86 3.61 7.92 -17.09
C PRO A 86 2.17 7.64 -16.65
N ASP A 87 1.63 6.50 -17.09
CA ASP A 87 0.31 6.05 -16.66
C ASP A 87 0.32 5.71 -15.18
N THR A 88 -0.63 6.28 -14.46
CA THR A 88 -0.84 6.05 -13.04
C THR A 88 -2.24 5.51 -12.83
N ALA A 89 -2.34 4.23 -12.53
CA ALA A 89 -3.60 3.55 -12.31
C ALA A 89 -3.65 2.90 -10.93
N LEU A 90 -4.84 2.92 -10.35
CA LEU A 90 -5.18 2.23 -9.10
C LEU A 90 -6.40 1.37 -9.36
N ILE A 91 -6.31 0.07 -9.11
CA ILE A 91 -7.46 -0.84 -9.12
C ILE A 91 -7.91 -1.10 -7.69
N ILE A 92 -9.22 -1.04 -7.45
CA ILE A 92 -9.88 -1.42 -6.20
C ILE A 92 -10.80 -2.60 -6.49
N ILE A 93 -10.70 -3.65 -5.69
CA ILE A 93 -11.50 -4.86 -5.82
C ILE A 93 -12.21 -5.12 -4.49
N GLU A 94 -13.49 -4.81 -4.42
CA GLU A 94 -14.33 -5.03 -3.26
C GLU A 94 -15.16 -6.31 -3.42
N ASN A 95 -15.52 -6.93 -2.32
CA ASN A 95 -16.34 -8.17 -2.27
C ASN A 95 -15.73 -9.37 -2.99
N ILE A 96 -14.43 -9.36 -3.29
CA ILE A 96 -13.75 -10.53 -3.86
C ILE A 96 -13.53 -11.63 -2.81
N LEU A 97 -13.42 -11.25 -1.54
CA LEU A 97 -13.30 -12.14 -0.40
C LEU A 97 -14.63 -12.24 0.34
N SER A 98 -14.97 -13.44 0.81
CA SER A 98 -16.05 -13.55 1.79
C SER A 98 -15.64 -12.89 3.11
N GLN A 99 -16.64 -12.44 3.88
CA GLN A 99 -16.37 -11.84 5.19
C GLN A 99 -15.71 -12.84 6.15
N GLU A 100 -16.09 -14.14 6.07
CA GLU A 100 -15.49 -15.18 6.87
C GLU A 100 -13.99 -15.33 6.58
N LEU A 101 -13.59 -15.30 5.30
CA LEU A 101 -12.19 -15.39 4.92
C LEU A 101 -11.40 -14.18 5.38
N ALA A 102 -11.94 -12.97 5.17
CA ALA A 102 -11.30 -11.74 5.64
C ALA A 102 -11.12 -11.73 7.18
N ASN A 103 -12.15 -12.17 7.92
CA ASN A 103 -12.10 -12.30 9.38
C ASN A 103 -11.08 -13.37 9.83
N SER A 104 -10.98 -14.48 9.09
CA SER A 104 -10.03 -15.55 9.38
C SER A 104 -8.59 -15.08 9.20
N ILE A 105 -8.30 -14.30 8.14
CA ILE A 105 -6.98 -13.69 7.92
C ILE A 105 -6.68 -12.68 9.03
N GLU A 106 -7.62 -11.83 9.40
CA GLU A 106 -7.45 -10.89 10.51
C GLU A 106 -7.11 -11.64 11.82
N THR A 107 -7.78 -12.75 12.10
CA THR A 107 -7.53 -13.60 13.26
C THR A 107 -6.12 -14.19 13.21
N GLU A 108 -5.70 -14.77 12.07
CA GLU A 108 -4.33 -15.28 11.90
C GLU A 108 -3.28 -14.19 12.21
N LEU A 109 -3.44 -13.01 11.64
CA LEU A 109 -2.49 -11.90 11.82
C LEU A 109 -2.48 -11.35 13.25
N ASN A 110 -3.60 -11.42 13.96
CA ASN A 110 -3.70 -11.00 15.35
C ASN A 110 -3.02 -11.95 16.34
N THR A 111 -2.74 -13.21 15.97
CA THR A 111 -1.94 -14.14 16.78
C THR A 111 -0.45 -13.87 16.75
N LEU A 112 0.01 -13.06 15.79
CA LEU A 112 1.43 -12.84 15.54
C LEU A 112 2.04 -11.79 16.48
N THR A 113 3.33 -11.96 16.75
CA THR A 113 4.14 -10.93 17.43
C THR A 113 4.66 -9.92 16.40
N TRP A 114 4.12 -8.72 16.42
CA TRP A 114 4.48 -7.63 15.52
C TRP A 114 5.71 -6.90 15.98
N ASP A 115 6.61 -6.55 15.03
CA ASP A 115 7.80 -5.77 15.31
C ASP A 115 7.45 -4.33 15.68
N THR A 116 7.80 -3.98 16.91
CA THR A 116 7.64 -2.63 17.46
C THR A 116 8.97 -1.87 17.53
N LYS A 117 10.06 -2.47 17.05
CA LYS A 117 11.42 -1.92 17.07
C LYS A 117 12.04 -1.94 15.67
N TYR A 118 13.08 -1.15 15.49
CA TYR A 118 13.88 -1.10 14.26
C TYR A 118 15.28 -0.53 14.56
N TRP A 119 16.24 -0.79 13.67
CA TRP A 119 17.56 -0.16 13.72
C TRP A 119 17.50 1.22 13.07
N ASP A 120 17.87 2.26 13.81
CA ASP A 120 18.03 3.60 13.25
C ASP A 120 19.48 3.77 12.78
N THR A 121 19.70 3.72 11.48
CA THR A 121 21.03 3.81 10.86
C THR A 121 21.72 5.14 11.11
N ARG A 122 20.95 6.23 11.31
CA ARG A 122 21.50 7.55 11.61
C ARG A 122 21.96 7.65 13.06
N ARG A 123 21.19 7.09 14.00
CA ARG A 123 21.47 7.14 15.44
C ARG A 123 22.28 5.94 15.93
N GLN A 124 22.53 4.96 15.06
CA GLN A 124 23.28 3.73 15.36
C GLN A 124 22.75 3.04 16.64
N ARG A 125 21.44 2.88 16.75
CA ARG A 125 20.76 2.20 17.85
C ARG A 125 19.36 1.71 17.51
N VAL A 126 18.89 0.75 18.30
CA VAL A 126 17.50 0.26 18.20
C VAL A 126 16.54 1.29 18.79
N LEU A 127 15.50 1.61 18.05
CA LEU A 127 14.42 2.52 18.43
C LEU A 127 13.06 1.85 18.35
N ASN A 128 12.08 2.40 19.09
CA ASN A 128 10.69 1.96 19.03
C ASN A 128 9.95 2.62 17.85
N LYS A 129 9.18 1.83 17.14
CA LYS A 129 8.20 2.30 16.15
C LYS A 129 7.03 2.96 16.89
N ARG A 130 6.56 4.10 16.39
CA ARG A 130 5.49 4.86 17.03
C ARG A 130 4.21 4.94 16.21
N ALA A 131 4.36 4.93 14.88
CA ALA A 131 3.25 5.14 13.96
C ALA A 131 2.54 3.85 13.57
N ARG A 132 3.28 2.74 13.52
CA ARG A 132 2.78 1.41 13.16
C ARG A 132 3.76 0.34 13.63
N SER A 133 3.30 -0.91 13.71
CA SER A 133 4.14 -2.10 13.81
C SER A 133 4.20 -2.77 12.44
N ASN A 134 5.25 -3.51 12.17
CA ASN A 134 5.43 -4.20 10.89
C ASN A 134 5.75 -5.68 11.09
N LEU A 135 5.47 -6.46 10.07
CA LEU A 135 6.00 -7.82 9.85
C LEU A 135 6.30 -7.97 8.37
N CYS A 136 7.24 -8.85 8.03
CA CYS A 136 7.36 -9.34 6.68
C CYS A 136 6.90 -10.78 6.59
N PHE A 137 6.48 -11.20 5.40
CA PHE A 137 6.01 -12.55 5.11
C PHE A 137 6.75 -13.06 3.89
N ASP A 138 7.34 -14.27 4.02
CA ASP A 138 8.08 -14.91 2.94
C ASP A 138 7.96 -16.45 3.07
N GLU A 139 8.78 -17.21 2.38
CA GLU A 139 8.77 -18.68 2.47
C GLU A 139 9.33 -19.19 3.78
N ASN A 140 10.30 -18.50 4.37
CA ASN A 140 11.00 -18.94 5.59
C ASN A 140 10.80 -17.98 6.75
N ASP A 141 10.75 -18.52 7.97
CA ASP A 141 10.71 -17.74 9.21
C ASP A 141 12.06 -17.08 9.49
N GLN A 142 12.03 -15.87 10.10
CA GLN A 142 13.20 -15.21 10.67
C GLN A 142 12.82 -14.53 11.97
N GLU A 143 13.56 -14.82 13.04
CA GLU A 143 13.44 -14.04 14.28
C GLU A 143 14.15 -12.68 14.11
N PRO A 144 13.65 -11.62 14.78
CA PRO A 144 14.23 -10.30 14.63
C PRO A 144 15.62 -10.20 15.28
N ASP A 145 16.51 -9.55 14.56
CA ASP A 145 17.83 -9.13 15.04
C ASP A 145 17.97 -7.63 14.72
N TYR A 146 17.35 -6.82 15.57
CA TYR A 146 17.24 -5.38 15.31
C TYR A 146 18.58 -4.65 15.25
N GLU A 147 19.60 -5.11 15.98
CA GLU A 147 20.94 -4.49 15.98
C GLU A 147 21.64 -4.66 14.63
N ASN A 148 21.33 -5.75 13.92
CA ASN A 148 21.76 -6.01 12.56
C ASN A 148 20.75 -5.59 11.49
N GLY A 149 19.75 -4.78 11.85
CA GLY A 149 18.74 -4.26 10.94
C GLY A 149 17.77 -5.32 10.39
N LYS A 150 17.65 -6.47 11.05
CA LYS A 150 16.76 -7.56 10.63
C LYS A 150 15.45 -7.50 11.41
N GLY A 151 14.33 -7.47 10.70
CA GLY A 151 12.99 -7.60 11.28
C GLY A 151 12.53 -9.05 11.30
N ARG A 152 11.37 -9.27 11.92
CA ARG A 152 10.70 -10.59 11.91
C ARG A 152 10.15 -10.89 10.52
N ILE A 153 10.38 -12.11 10.05
CA ILE A 153 9.70 -12.68 8.89
C ILE A 153 8.90 -13.88 9.38
N VAL A 154 7.65 -14.00 8.95
CA VAL A 154 6.76 -15.12 9.23
C VAL A 154 6.51 -15.86 7.93
N SER A 155 6.73 -17.19 7.94
CA SER A 155 6.47 -18.01 6.76
C SER A 155 4.98 -18.02 6.43
N PHE A 156 4.66 -17.86 5.12
CA PHE A 156 3.28 -18.01 4.63
C PHE A 156 2.67 -19.36 4.99
N SER A 157 3.47 -20.43 5.04
CA SER A 157 3.00 -21.78 5.42
C SER A 157 2.38 -21.84 6.82
N ARG A 158 2.66 -20.89 7.70
CA ARG A 158 2.03 -20.75 9.02
C ARG A 158 0.71 -20.01 9.00
N LEU A 159 0.34 -19.43 7.86
CA LEU A 159 -0.80 -18.52 7.68
C LEU A 159 -1.67 -18.97 6.49
N PRO A 160 -2.36 -20.12 6.63
CA PRO A 160 -3.01 -20.78 5.50
C PRO A 160 -4.07 -19.92 4.80
N ASN A 161 -4.74 -19.00 5.49
CA ASN A 161 -5.70 -18.11 4.85
C ASN A 161 -5.02 -16.95 4.13
N LEU A 162 -3.95 -16.38 4.70
CA LEU A 162 -3.15 -15.36 4.02
C LEU A 162 -2.43 -15.94 2.78
N GLU A 163 -1.93 -17.19 2.88
CA GLU A 163 -1.29 -17.88 1.76
C GLU A 163 -2.26 -18.16 0.60
N LYS A 164 -3.52 -18.45 0.89
CA LYS A 164 -4.57 -18.53 -0.14
C LYS A 164 -4.70 -17.23 -0.94
N ILE A 165 -4.64 -16.08 -0.24
CA ILE A 165 -4.65 -14.77 -0.92
C ILE A 165 -3.43 -14.63 -1.80
N LYS A 166 -2.22 -14.81 -1.27
CA LYS A 166 -0.96 -14.75 -2.07
C LYS A 166 -1.07 -15.60 -3.34
N THR A 167 -1.53 -16.84 -3.21
CA THR A 167 -1.69 -17.76 -4.34
C THR A 167 -2.74 -17.26 -5.35
N SER A 168 -3.84 -16.65 -4.87
CA SER A 168 -4.89 -16.12 -5.76
C SER A 168 -4.44 -14.92 -6.59
N LEU A 169 -3.45 -14.15 -6.11
CA LEU A 169 -2.93 -12.99 -6.84
C LEU A 169 -2.35 -13.38 -8.20
N GLY A 170 -1.69 -14.54 -8.31
CA GLY A 170 -1.21 -15.07 -9.59
C GLY A 170 -2.34 -15.41 -10.57
N LYS A 171 -3.54 -15.77 -10.06
CA LYS A 171 -4.73 -15.99 -10.92
C LYS A 171 -5.31 -14.67 -11.40
N ILE A 172 -5.33 -13.64 -10.55
CA ILE A 172 -5.94 -12.33 -10.84
C ILE A 172 -5.01 -11.48 -11.71
N PHE A 173 -3.72 -11.42 -11.39
CA PHE A 173 -2.76 -10.50 -12.01
C PHE A 173 -1.73 -11.21 -12.91
N GLY A 174 -1.93 -12.50 -13.22
CA GLY A 174 -1.02 -13.29 -14.05
C GLY A 174 0.37 -13.45 -13.44
N GLU A 175 1.39 -13.54 -14.28
CA GLU A 175 2.78 -13.71 -13.85
C GLU A 175 3.27 -12.61 -12.88
N LYS A 176 2.80 -11.38 -13.07
CA LYS A 176 3.17 -10.26 -12.20
C LYS A 176 2.63 -10.41 -10.78
N GLY A 177 1.57 -11.19 -10.57
CA GLY A 177 1.01 -11.53 -9.27
C GLY A 177 1.63 -12.77 -8.60
N GLN A 178 2.61 -13.41 -9.24
CA GLN A 178 3.31 -14.57 -8.69
C GLN A 178 4.58 -14.18 -7.94
N HIS A 179 5.03 -15.06 -7.05
CA HIS A 179 6.30 -14.93 -6.30
C HIS A 179 6.43 -13.63 -5.51
N LEU A 180 5.31 -13.05 -5.06
CA LEU A 180 5.32 -11.85 -4.24
C LEU A 180 5.63 -12.20 -2.78
N ILE A 181 6.44 -11.35 -2.15
CA ILE A 181 6.62 -11.34 -0.69
C ILE A 181 5.52 -10.48 -0.05
N GLY A 182 5.38 -10.56 1.27
CA GLY A 182 4.42 -9.74 2.00
C GLY A 182 5.08 -8.79 2.99
N GLU A 183 4.49 -7.62 3.16
CA GLU A 183 4.80 -6.67 4.22
C GLU A 183 3.50 -6.27 4.92
N GLY A 184 3.39 -6.61 6.21
CA GLY A 184 2.27 -6.21 7.06
C GLY A 184 2.56 -4.90 7.78
N ASN A 185 1.61 -3.99 7.74
CA ASN A 185 1.59 -2.76 8.51
C ASN A 185 0.36 -2.72 9.41
N ARG A 186 0.56 -2.77 10.73
CA ARG A 186 -0.50 -2.66 11.73
C ARG A 186 -0.52 -1.28 12.34
N TYR A 187 -1.66 -0.62 12.23
CA TYR A 187 -1.95 0.70 12.80
C TYR A 187 -2.86 0.52 14.02
N PRO A 188 -2.34 0.64 15.26
CA PRO A 188 -3.13 0.34 16.47
C PRO A 188 -4.32 1.27 16.73
N ASP A 189 -4.28 2.48 16.16
CA ASP A 189 -5.36 3.47 16.25
C ASP A 189 -5.46 4.21 14.92
N ARG A 190 -6.44 3.84 14.08
CA ARG A 190 -6.62 4.38 12.72
C ARG A 190 -6.78 5.91 12.65
N THR A 191 -7.15 6.54 13.76
CA THR A 191 -7.33 8.00 13.83
C THR A 191 -6.05 8.74 14.19
N LYS A 192 -5.10 8.06 14.85
CA LYS A 192 -3.84 8.64 15.37
C LYS A 192 -2.60 8.11 14.69
N ASN A 193 -2.68 6.91 14.10
CA ASN A 193 -1.57 6.28 13.41
C ASN A 193 -1.69 6.45 11.90
N GLY A 194 -0.59 6.21 11.18
CA GLY A 194 -0.55 6.32 9.74
C GLY A 194 0.85 6.47 9.19
N ILE A 195 0.92 6.72 7.90
CA ILE A 195 2.14 7.04 7.16
C ILE A 195 1.85 8.23 6.25
N GLY A 196 2.72 9.26 6.32
CA GLY A 196 2.60 10.47 5.51
C GLY A 196 2.91 10.22 4.03
N PHE A 197 2.75 11.25 3.20
CA PHE A 197 2.97 11.15 1.75
C PHE A 197 4.38 10.71 1.39
N HIS A 198 4.49 9.55 0.78
CA HIS A 198 5.73 8.90 0.35
C HIS A 198 5.48 8.06 -0.90
N GLY A 199 6.52 7.50 -1.46
CA GLY A 199 6.47 6.44 -2.46
C GLY A 199 7.32 5.26 -2.01
N ASP A 200 7.02 4.09 -2.54
CA ASP A 200 7.70 2.82 -2.23
C ASP A 200 8.94 2.70 -3.12
N ALA A 201 10.07 3.30 -2.68
CA ALA A 201 11.30 3.31 -3.47
C ALA A 201 11.90 1.91 -3.64
N GLU A 202 11.55 0.99 -2.77
CA GLU A 202 12.07 -0.38 -2.71
C GLU A 202 11.37 -1.34 -3.68
N ARG A 203 10.15 -1.03 -4.16
CA ARG A 203 9.33 -1.97 -4.96
C ARG A 203 8.64 -1.30 -6.15
N LEU A 204 8.28 -2.09 -7.16
CA LEU A 204 7.51 -1.66 -8.34
C LEU A 204 6.15 -2.37 -8.46
N LYS A 205 5.93 -3.44 -7.67
CA LYS A 205 4.65 -4.14 -7.61
C LYS A 205 4.04 -3.95 -6.23
N VAL A 206 2.79 -3.53 -6.20
CA VAL A 206 2.00 -3.38 -4.98
C VAL A 206 0.61 -3.93 -5.20
N VAL A 207 0.27 -4.97 -4.45
CA VAL A 207 -1.10 -5.44 -4.23
C VAL A 207 -1.35 -5.47 -2.73
N ALA A 208 -2.37 -4.81 -2.25
CA ALA A 208 -2.61 -4.70 -0.81
C ALA A 208 -3.98 -5.24 -0.43
N LEU A 209 -4.02 -5.94 0.70
CA LEU A 209 -5.23 -6.36 1.40
C LEU A 209 -5.45 -5.49 2.63
N ARG A 210 -6.64 -4.89 2.75
CA ARG A 210 -7.04 -4.08 3.90
C ARG A 210 -7.92 -4.89 4.86
N LEU A 211 -7.53 -4.88 6.14
CA LEU A 211 -8.27 -5.51 7.23
C LEU A 211 -8.52 -4.48 8.32
N ASN A 212 -9.80 -4.24 8.63
CA ASN A 212 -10.22 -3.26 9.63
C ASN A 212 -10.83 -4.01 10.82
N GLU A 213 -10.29 -3.81 12.02
CA GLU A 213 -10.81 -4.39 13.25
C GLU A 213 -12.23 -3.85 13.56
N ALA A 214 -13.13 -4.76 13.90
CA ALA A 214 -14.48 -4.40 14.32
C ALA A 214 -14.47 -3.81 15.74
N ASP A 215 -15.38 -2.87 16.01
CA ASP A 215 -15.64 -2.40 17.36
C ASP A 215 -16.62 -3.32 18.11
N GLU A 216 -16.97 -2.94 19.33
CA GLU A 216 -17.94 -3.62 20.18
C GLU A 216 -19.34 -3.74 19.58
N ASN A 217 -19.67 -2.88 18.61
CA ASN A 217 -20.94 -2.92 17.88
C ASN A 217 -20.84 -3.65 16.53
N GLY A 218 -19.66 -4.19 16.20
CA GLY A 218 -19.39 -4.84 14.90
C GLY A 218 -19.03 -3.86 13.78
N ASP A 219 -18.97 -2.53 14.03
CA ASP A 219 -18.56 -1.55 13.04
C ASP A 219 -17.04 -1.58 12.82
N ARG A 220 -16.63 -1.87 11.59
CA ARG A 220 -15.22 -1.96 11.21
C ARG A 220 -14.62 -0.61 10.83
N GLY A 221 -15.44 0.37 10.47
CA GLY A 221 -15.01 1.70 10.01
C GLY A 221 -13.92 1.62 8.94
N THR A 222 -13.36 2.76 8.57
CA THR A 222 -12.33 2.85 7.51
C THR A 222 -11.10 3.61 7.96
N MET A 223 -10.02 3.47 7.19
CA MET A 223 -8.83 4.29 7.30
C MET A 223 -8.49 4.82 5.90
N PRO A 224 -8.43 6.14 5.70
CA PRO A 224 -8.23 6.71 4.38
C PRO A 224 -6.88 6.32 3.77
N LEU A 225 -6.91 6.09 2.46
CA LEU A 225 -5.77 5.99 1.57
C LEU A 225 -5.81 7.21 0.65
N CYS A 226 -4.76 8.00 0.64
CA CYS A 226 -4.69 9.26 -0.10
C CYS A 226 -3.59 9.21 -1.14
N PHE A 227 -3.85 9.84 -2.31
CA PHE A 227 -2.87 10.05 -3.37
C PHE A 227 -2.76 11.53 -3.67
N GLN A 228 -1.53 11.98 -3.94
CA GLN A 228 -1.24 13.37 -4.28
C GLN A 228 -0.02 13.43 -5.20
N TRP A 229 -0.11 14.24 -6.24
CA TRP A 229 1.03 14.55 -7.08
C TRP A 229 1.94 15.58 -6.42
N PHE A 230 3.23 15.44 -6.69
CA PHE A 230 4.28 16.36 -6.23
C PHE A 230 5.22 16.72 -7.36
N HIS A 231 5.66 17.99 -7.39
CA HIS A 231 6.77 18.46 -8.19
C HIS A 231 7.63 19.38 -7.33
N ARG A 232 8.96 19.23 -7.40
CA ARG A 232 9.92 19.97 -6.55
C ARG A 232 9.55 19.91 -5.06
N SER A 233 9.12 18.75 -4.61
CA SER A 233 8.67 18.48 -3.23
C SER A 233 7.44 19.28 -2.77
N LYS A 234 6.74 19.97 -3.67
CA LYS A 234 5.47 20.66 -3.40
C LYS A 234 4.30 19.84 -3.93
N PRO A 235 3.19 19.76 -3.20
CA PRO A 235 1.97 19.15 -3.70
C PRO A 235 1.40 19.97 -4.86
N ILE A 236 0.91 19.27 -5.89
CA ILE A 236 0.27 19.85 -7.06
C ILE A 236 -0.99 19.05 -7.41
N GLY A 237 -1.96 19.68 -8.04
CA GLY A 237 -3.22 19.03 -8.38
C GLY A 237 -4.11 18.75 -7.17
N LYS A 238 -5.16 17.98 -7.39
CA LYS A 238 -6.11 17.59 -6.34
C LYS A 238 -5.61 16.38 -5.57
N LYS A 239 -5.91 16.37 -4.27
CA LYS A 239 -5.75 15.18 -3.44
C LYS A 239 -6.90 14.21 -3.70
N PHE A 240 -6.56 12.96 -3.99
CA PHE A 240 -7.53 11.87 -4.07
C PHE A 240 -7.56 11.09 -2.77
N THR A 241 -8.73 10.77 -2.26
CA THR A 241 -8.91 10.05 -0.99
C THR A 241 -9.93 8.95 -1.17
N LEU A 242 -9.58 7.76 -0.69
CA LEU A 242 -10.43 6.58 -0.65
C LEU A 242 -10.53 6.05 0.78
N ASP A 243 -11.73 5.67 1.18
CA ASP A 243 -12.00 4.96 2.42
C ASP A 243 -12.07 3.46 2.15
N ILE A 244 -10.98 2.76 2.42
CA ILE A 244 -10.83 1.35 2.07
C ILE A 244 -11.52 0.46 3.11
N GLN A 245 -12.45 -0.37 2.65
CA GLN A 245 -13.25 -1.27 3.47
C GLN A 245 -12.44 -2.53 3.87
N HIS A 246 -12.95 -3.25 4.89
CA HIS A 246 -12.41 -4.54 5.31
C HIS A 246 -12.57 -5.60 4.21
N GLY A 247 -11.50 -6.34 3.95
CA GLY A 247 -11.47 -7.38 2.90
C GLY A 247 -11.25 -6.85 1.48
N THR A 248 -11.07 -5.54 1.32
CA THR A 248 -10.78 -4.94 0.01
C THR A 248 -9.35 -5.22 -0.41
N ILE A 249 -9.18 -5.63 -1.66
CA ILE A 249 -7.88 -5.69 -2.34
C ILE A 249 -7.73 -4.46 -3.23
N TYR A 250 -6.55 -3.86 -3.23
CA TYR A 250 -6.21 -2.81 -4.19
C TYR A 250 -4.80 -3.01 -4.74
N ALA A 251 -4.54 -2.57 -5.97
CA ALA A 251 -3.20 -2.64 -6.55
C ALA A 251 -2.84 -1.33 -7.24
N MET A 252 -1.55 -1.01 -7.22
CA MET A 252 -0.97 0.19 -7.78
C MET A 252 -0.17 -0.15 -9.03
N SER A 253 -0.38 0.59 -10.13
CA SER A 253 0.52 0.51 -11.28
C SER A 253 1.91 1.02 -10.89
N GLU A 254 2.92 0.68 -11.67
CA GLU A 254 4.33 0.95 -11.36
C GLU A 254 4.57 2.39 -10.89
N TYR A 255 4.12 3.38 -11.66
CA TYR A 255 4.31 4.78 -11.27
C TYR A 255 3.39 5.24 -10.13
N THR A 256 2.30 4.52 -9.88
CA THR A 256 1.41 4.79 -8.74
C THR A 256 2.05 4.38 -7.41
N THR A 257 3.00 3.42 -7.41
CA THR A 257 3.80 3.11 -6.21
C THR A 257 4.64 4.30 -5.74
N GLY A 258 4.93 5.25 -6.66
CA GLY A 258 5.78 6.40 -6.37
C GLY A 258 7.26 6.04 -6.19
N PHE A 259 7.74 4.94 -6.77
CA PHE A 259 9.11 4.44 -6.59
C PHE A 259 10.20 5.50 -6.84
N ASN A 260 9.91 6.49 -7.67
CA ASN A 260 10.81 7.59 -8.03
C ASN A 260 10.60 8.87 -7.21
N TRP A 261 9.80 8.84 -6.14
CA TRP A 261 9.34 10.02 -5.38
C TRP A 261 10.44 10.92 -4.82
N ARG A 262 11.67 10.38 -4.67
CA ARG A 262 12.84 11.15 -4.21
C ARG A 262 13.47 12.00 -5.32
N LYS A 263 13.13 11.76 -6.59
CA LYS A 263 13.60 12.55 -7.73
C LYS A 263 12.78 13.84 -7.84
N SER A 264 13.17 14.88 -7.11
CA SER A 264 12.39 16.12 -6.96
C SER A 264 12.15 16.88 -8.28
N SER A 265 12.96 16.66 -9.30
CA SER A 265 12.79 17.26 -10.64
C SER A 265 11.66 16.61 -11.46
N LEU A 266 11.18 15.45 -11.04
CA LEU A 266 10.09 14.75 -11.72
C LEU A 266 8.74 15.08 -11.08
N TYR A 267 7.67 14.91 -11.86
CA TYR A 267 6.32 14.80 -11.35
C TYR A 267 6.16 13.38 -10.77
N THR A 268 5.93 13.29 -9.48
CA THR A 268 5.84 12.01 -8.79
C THR A 268 4.52 11.89 -8.04
N LEU A 269 3.88 10.74 -8.15
CA LEU A 269 2.71 10.44 -7.33
C LEU A 269 3.20 9.88 -5.98
N ARG A 270 2.58 10.33 -4.90
CA ARG A 270 2.84 9.81 -3.55
C ARG A 270 1.55 9.41 -2.91
N HIS A 271 1.62 8.45 -2.00
CA HIS A 271 0.47 7.99 -1.24
C HIS A 271 0.69 8.14 0.27
N ALA A 272 -0.41 8.24 0.99
CA ALA A 272 -0.44 8.35 2.45
C ALA A 272 -1.64 7.57 2.98
N ALA A 273 -1.55 7.06 4.20
CA ALA A 273 -2.68 6.41 4.85
C ALA A 273 -2.73 6.74 6.35
N GLY A 274 -3.93 6.86 6.91
CA GLY A 274 -4.09 7.08 8.34
C GLY A 274 -4.86 8.33 8.71
N GLY A 275 -4.75 8.73 9.98
CA GLY A 275 -5.41 9.92 10.51
C GLY A 275 -4.95 11.22 9.85
N LYS A 276 -5.70 12.31 10.07
CA LYS A 276 -5.48 13.64 9.45
C LYS A 276 -4.03 14.13 9.53
N LYS A 277 -3.32 13.86 10.63
CA LYS A 277 -1.91 14.21 10.80
C LYS A 277 -1.02 13.71 9.65
N TYR A 278 -1.37 12.60 9.01
CA TYR A 278 -0.59 11.95 7.96
C TYR A 278 -1.10 12.28 6.55
N THR A 279 -2.40 12.54 6.44
CA THR A 279 -3.10 12.69 5.16
C THR A 279 -3.47 14.14 4.82
N ASP A 280 -3.29 15.07 5.76
CA ASP A 280 -3.49 16.50 5.51
C ASP A 280 -2.16 17.16 5.14
N LEU A 281 -2.16 17.85 4.00
CA LEU A 281 -0.98 18.58 3.47
C LEU A 281 -0.68 19.86 4.25
N ASN A 282 -1.65 20.39 5.00
CA ASN A 282 -1.58 21.65 5.72
C ASN A 282 -1.22 21.49 7.21
N VAL A 283 -1.19 20.27 7.73
CA VAL A 283 -0.79 19.98 9.12
C VAL A 283 0.73 19.82 9.18
N LYS A 284 1.41 20.82 9.74
CA LYS A 284 2.83 20.76 10.05
C LYS A 284 3.06 20.14 11.44
#